data_cc699045dae99760cbaf2f4ecd645d6a
#
_entry.id   cc699045dae99760cbaf2f4ecd645d6a
#
_cell.length_a   1.000
_cell.length_b   1.000
_cell.length_c   1.000
_cell.angle_alpha   90.00
_cell.angle_beta   90.00
_cell.angle_gamma   90.00
#
_symmetry.space_group_name_H-M   'P 1'
#
loop_
_entity.id
_entity.type
_entity.pdbx_description
1 polymer ?
#
loop_
_entity_poly.entity_id
_entity_poly.type
_entity_poly.pdbx_seq_one_letter_code
_entity_poly.pdbx_strand_id
1 'polypeptide(L)'
;MKKYCIKICLLILFNTCNNHSYSQQKATGKLSDFVIVICQNDKGILLESSKGCAWKELEFNTLKEQGIDNYGMSNGHESEKDLKFYFTIVKTKTGMNLKGMKGMAWKELSFTVKKNKKYEVTKSGVKQI
;
A
#
# COMPACT_ATOMS: atom_id res chain seq x y z
N MET A 1 50.23 -2.21 9.72
CA MET A 1 49.77 -2.25 9.71
C MET A 1 48.72 -2.07 9.79
N LYS A 2 48.44 -2.13 10.00
CA LYS A 2 47.58 -2.14 10.21
C LYS A 2 46.68 -1.49 10.17
N LYS A 3 46.51 -1.20 10.09
CA LYS A 3 45.78 -0.61 10.14
C LYS A 3 44.91 -0.34 9.44
N TYR A 4 44.85 -0.41 9.07
CA TYR A 4 44.07 -0.16 8.43
C TYR A 4 43.04 -0.51 8.26
N CYS A 5 42.87 -0.83 8.13
CA CYS A 5 41.90 -1.32 8.00
C CYS A 5 40.92 -0.96 8.52
N ILE A 6 40.97 -0.70 8.89
CA ILE A 6 40.06 -0.44 9.46
C ILE A 6 39.21 0.34 9.03
N LYS A 7 39.26 0.68 8.77
CA LYS A 7 38.44 1.31 8.46
C LYS A 7 37.43 1.12 7.90
N ILE A 8 37.44 0.87 7.62
CA ILE A 8 36.59 0.62 7.00
C ILE A 8 35.52 0.47 7.31
N CYS A 9 35.46 0.17 7.67
CA CYS A 9 34.40 -0.14 7.98
C CYS A 9 33.47 0.74 8.17
N LEU A 10 33.79 1.23 8.35
CA LEU A 10 32.91 1.90 8.59
C LEU A 10 32.02 2.18 7.92
N LEU A 11 32.23 2.23 7.55
CA LEU A 11 31.43 2.50 6.93
C LEU A 11 30.37 2.09 6.79
N ILE A 12 30.35 1.78 6.73
CA ILE A 12 29.41 1.28 6.45
C ILE A 12 28.42 1.47 7.02
N LEU A 13 28.59 1.59 7.53
CA LEU A 13 27.69 1.71 8.06
C LEU A 13 26.82 2.49 7.84
N PHE A 14 26.92 2.99 7.74
CA PHE A 14 26.01 3.73 7.64
C PHE A 14 25.10 3.54 7.03
N ASN A 15 25.19 3.33 6.74
CA ASN A 15 24.30 3.17 6.20
C ASN A 15 23.38 2.75 6.42
N THR A 16 23.43 2.54 6.70
CA THR A 16 22.55 2.07 6.97
C THR A 16 21.62 2.52 7.25
N CYS A 17 21.68 2.82 7.40
CA CYS A 17 20.83 3.16 7.73
C CYS A 17 19.88 3.46 7.34
N ASN A 18 19.81 3.56 7.20
CA ASN A 18 18.92 3.93 7.01
C ASN A 18 17.94 3.64 6.82
N ASN A 19 17.75 3.37 6.81
CA ASN A 19 16.90 3.16 6.65
C ASN A 19 15.90 3.09 6.73
N HIS A 20 15.39 3.02 6.75
CA HIS A 20 14.52 3.06 6.97
C HIS A 20 13.53 2.54 7.00
N SER A 21 13.32 2.67 6.96
CA SER A 21 12.44 2.24 7.66
C SER A 21 11.09 1.85 7.23
N TYR A 22 10.43 2.27 6.34
CA TYR A 22 9.16 1.70 5.94
C TYR A 22 9.36 0.60 4.96
N SER A 23 8.30 -0.17 4.75
CA SER A 23 8.30 -1.22 3.77
C SER A 23 7.90 -0.72 2.41
N GLN A 24 8.23 0.46 2.10
CA GLN A 24 7.83 1.04 0.83
C GLN A 24 8.89 0.81 -0.21
N GLN A 25 8.54 0.17 -1.28
CA GLN A 25 9.42 -0.07 -2.41
C GLN A 25 8.82 0.54 -3.64
N LYS A 26 9.66 0.99 -4.54
CA LYS A 26 9.17 1.60 -5.77
C LYS A 26 8.68 0.54 -6.74
N ALA A 27 7.53 0.76 -7.30
CA ALA A 27 7.03 -0.02 -8.41
C ALA A 27 7.39 0.70 -9.70
N THR A 28 7.45 -0.07 -10.78
CA THR A 28 7.70 0.51 -12.09
C THR A 28 6.38 0.63 -12.83
N GLY A 29 6.36 1.50 -13.84
CA GLY A 29 5.19 1.66 -14.66
C GLY A 29 4.50 2.98 -14.45
N LYS A 30 3.44 3.15 -15.17
CA LYS A 30 2.69 4.40 -15.16
C LYS A 30 1.88 4.52 -13.88
N LEU A 31 1.94 5.67 -13.26
CA LEU A 31 1.16 5.93 -12.05
C LEU A 31 -0.23 6.42 -12.41
N SER A 32 -1.17 6.08 -11.56
CA SER A 32 -2.57 6.45 -11.73
C SER A 32 -2.99 7.38 -10.61
N ASP A 33 -3.73 8.43 -10.95
CA ASP A 33 -4.25 9.34 -9.93
C ASP A 33 -5.50 8.74 -9.31
N PHE A 34 -5.36 8.24 -8.11
CA PHE A 34 -6.52 7.77 -7.37
C PHE A 34 -6.39 8.17 -5.91
N VAL A 35 -7.52 8.31 -5.25
CA VAL A 35 -7.58 8.61 -3.82
C VAL A 35 -8.66 7.72 -3.22
N ILE A 36 -8.27 6.87 -2.31
CA ILE A 36 -9.16 5.94 -1.65
C ILE A 36 -8.97 6.09 -0.15
N VAL A 37 -10.07 6.23 0.57
CA VAL A 37 -10.05 6.33 2.01
C VAL A 37 -10.49 5.00 2.59
N ILE A 38 -9.68 4.46 3.50
CA ILE A 38 -9.92 3.18 4.14
C ILE A 38 -10.33 3.42 5.58
N CYS A 39 -11.37 2.73 5.99
CA CYS A 39 -11.83 2.77 7.38
C CYS A 39 -12.22 1.37 7.81
N GLN A 40 -11.81 1.00 9.02
CA GLN A 40 -12.22 -0.28 9.59
C GLN A 40 -13.31 -0.01 10.62
N ASN A 41 -14.44 -0.66 10.47
CA ASN A 41 -15.55 -0.51 11.39
C ASN A 41 -16.01 -1.88 11.87
N ASP A 42 -17.13 -1.93 12.58
CA ASP A 42 -17.63 -3.19 13.13
C ASP A 42 -18.02 -4.18 12.05
N LYS A 43 -18.34 -3.71 10.88
CA LYS A 43 -18.78 -4.60 9.79
C LYS A 43 -17.63 -5.09 8.94
N GLY A 44 -16.46 -4.47 9.06
CA GLY A 44 -15.33 -4.87 8.26
C GLY A 44 -14.56 -3.68 7.73
N ILE A 45 -14.22 -3.73 6.47
CA ILE A 45 -13.42 -2.71 5.82
C ILE A 45 -14.32 -1.93 4.87
N LEU A 46 -14.27 -0.62 5.00
CA LEU A 46 -14.99 0.30 4.12
C LEU A 46 -13.99 1.10 3.32
N LEU A 47 -14.15 1.09 2.01
CA LEU A 47 -13.33 1.89 1.11
C LEU A 47 -14.23 2.95 0.47
N GLU A 48 -13.74 4.17 0.48
CA GLU A 48 -14.45 5.27 -0.18
C GLU A 48 -13.52 5.90 -1.20
N SER A 49 -13.99 6.04 -2.43
CA SER A 49 -13.19 6.62 -3.48
C SER A 49 -13.62 8.07 -3.70
N SER A 50 -12.65 8.96 -3.70
CA SER A 50 -12.91 10.34 -4.04
C SER A 50 -12.33 10.71 -5.39
N LYS A 51 -11.51 9.84 -5.98
CA LYS A 51 -10.90 10.15 -7.26
C LYS A 51 -10.38 8.88 -7.91
N GLY A 52 -10.56 8.79 -9.22
CA GLY A 52 -9.90 7.78 -10.01
C GLY A 52 -10.57 6.42 -10.10
N CYS A 53 -11.76 6.28 -9.55
CA CYS A 53 -12.46 5.00 -9.54
C CYS A 53 -13.85 5.16 -10.13
N ALA A 54 -14.34 4.07 -10.72
CA ALA A 54 -15.70 4.04 -11.22
C ALA A 54 -16.72 3.85 -10.09
N TRP A 55 -16.24 3.43 -8.94
CA TRP A 55 -17.09 3.18 -7.78
C TRP A 55 -16.85 4.28 -6.74
N LYS A 56 -17.80 4.42 -5.84
CA LYS A 56 -17.67 5.40 -4.77
C LYS A 56 -17.45 4.77 -3.42
N GLU A 57 -17.94 3.56 -3.23
CA GLU A 57 -17.87 2.92 -1.93
C GLU A 57 -17.87 1.43 -2.10
N LEU A 58 -17.00 0.76 -1.35
CA LEU A 58 -16.96 -0.68 -1.29
C LEU A 58 -16.85 -1.08 0.16
N GLU A 59 -17.64 -2.07 0.56
CA GLU A 59 -17.57 -2.57 1.92
C GLU A 59 -17.50 -4.09 1.88
N PHE A 60 -16.58 -4.64 2.63
CA PHE A 60 -16.42 -6.09 2.66
C PHE A 60 -15.81 -6.51 3.98
N ASN A 61 -16.04 -7.77 4.29
CA ASN A 61 -15.51 -8.35 5.52
C ASN A 61 -14.75 -9.59 5.13
N THR A 62 -13.44 -9.48 5.05
CA THR A 62 -12.64 -10.60 4.60
C THR A 62 -11.37 -10.72 5.42
N LEU A 63 -10.97 -11.96 5.65
CA LEU A 63 -9.68 -12.27 6.23
C LEU A 63 -8.72 -12.70 5.15
N LYS A 64 -9.19 -12.77 3.92
CA LYS A 64 -8.37 -13.12 2.78
C LYS A 64 -8.01 -11.88 2.00
N GLU A 65 -6.98 -12.03 1.20
CA GLU A 65 -6.54 -10.95 0.33
C GLU A 65 -7.63 -10.63 -0.68
N GLN A 66 -7.94 -9.36 -0.80
CA GLN A 66 -8.97 -8.88 -1.72
C GLN A 66 -8.36 -7.90 -2.70
N GLY A 67 -8.57 -8.15 -3.98
CA GLY A 67 -8.09 -7.24 -5.02
C GLY A 67 -9.04 -6.07 -5.21
N ILE A 68 -8.47 -4.91 -5.45
CA ILE A 68 -9.20 -3.66 -5.66
C ILE A 68 -8.61 -2.98 -6.90
N ASP A 69 -9.48 -2.60 -7.82
CA ASP A 69 -9.03 -1.87 -8.99
C ASP A 69 -9.96 -0.70 -9.25
N ASN A 70 -9.76 -0.03 -10.37
CA ASN A 70 -10.55 1.16 -10.67
C ASN A 70 -12.01 0.84 -11.00
N TYR A 71 -12.35 -0.42 -11.18
CA TYR A 71 -13.73 -0.83 -11.43
C TYR A 71 -14.42 -1.39 -10.19
N GLY A 72 -13.66 -1.77 -9.16
CA GLY A 72 -14.23 -2.30 -7.94
C GLY A 72 -13.40 -3.42 -7.36
N MET A 73 -14.06 -4.35 -6.69
CA MET A 73 -13.40 -5.53 -6.16
C MET A 73 -13.10 -6.50 -7.30
N SER A 74 -11.93 -7.08 -7.27
CA SER A 74 -11.44 -7.88 -8.37
C SER A 74 -10.62 -9.04 -7.85
N ASN A 75 -10.59 -10.13 -8.61
CA ASN A 75 -9.65 -11.21 -8.31
C ASN A 75 -8.43 -11.15 -9.20
N GLY A 76 -8.31 -10.06 -9.96
CA GLY A 76 -7.09 -9.82 -10.73
C GLY A 76 -6.97 -10.54 -12.03
N HIS A 77 -8.01 -11.21 -12.47
CA HIS A 77 -7.90 -12.04 -13.68
C HIS A 77 -8.51 -11.42 -14.91
N GLU A 78 -9.53 -10.62 -14.75
CA GLU A 78 -10.23 -10.11 -15.92
C GLU A 78 -9.81 -8.69 -16.24
N SER A 79 -9.87 -8.33 -17.49
CA SER A 79 -9.79 -6.95 -17.95
C SER A 79 -8.52 -6.22 -17.57
N GLU A 80 -7.41 -6.92 -17.50
CA GLU A 80 -6.18 -6.29 -17.07
C GLU A 80 -5.76 -5.14 -17.96
N LYS A 81 -6.10 -5.20 -19.22
CA LYS A 81 -5.66 -4.15 -20.15
C LYS A 81 -6.29 -2.80 -19.87
N ASP A 82 -7.43 -2.79 -19.21
CA ASP A 82 -8.12 -1.53 -18.90
C ASP A 82 -7.91 -1.06 -17.47
N LEU A 83 -7.13 -1.77 -16.69
CA LEU A 83 -6.91 -1.39 -15.32
C LEU A 83 -5.99 -0.18 -15.24
N LYS A 84 -6.41 0.82 -14.50
CA LYS A 84 -5.58 1.99 -14.23
C LYS A 84 -4.75 1.78 -12.99
N PHE A 85 -5.27 1.04 -12.04
CA PHE A 85 -4.51 0.61 -10.88
C PHE A 85 -5.08 -0.71 -10.38
N TYR A 86 -4.25 -1.42 -9.63
CA TYR A 86 -4.68 -2.67 -9.01
C TYR A 86 -3.79 -2.91 -7.79
N PHE A 87 -4.41 -3.13 -6.67
CA PHE A 87 -3.71 -3.53 -5.47
C PHE A 87 -4.57 -4.51 -4.71
N THR A 88 -3.94 -5.25 -3.79
CA THR A 88 -4.68 -6.15 -2.92
C THR A 88 -4.59 -5.62 -1.51
N ILE A 89 -5.58 -5.97 -0.71
CA ILE A 89 -5.66 -5.55 0.66
C ILE A 89 -6.01 -6.75 1.51
N VAL A 90 -5.31 -6.90 2.63
CA VAL A 90 -5.61 -7.96 3.57
C VAL A 90 -5.49 -7.39 4.98
N LYS A 91 -6.39 -7.84 5.83
CA LYS A 91 -6.42 -7.43 7.21
C LYS A 91 -5.40 -8.24 8.01
N THR A 92 -4.63 -7.56 8.85
CA THR A 92 -3.69 -8.22 9.73
C THR A 92 -4.16 -8.06 11.17
N LYS A 93 -3.38 -8.56 12.11
CA LYS A 93 -3.76 -8.47 13.52
C LYS A 93 -3.99 -7.04 13.98
N THR A 94 -3.11 -6.14 13.58
CA THR A 94 -3.15 -4.77 14.09
C THR A 94 -3.44 -3.75 13.02
N GLY A 95 -3.56 -4.16 11.77
CA GLY A 95 -3.74 -3.19 10.72
C GLY A 95 -4.05 -3.83 9.39
N MET A 96 -3.40 -3.32 8.38
CA MET A 96 -3.64 -3.79 7.02
C MET A 96 -2.34 -3.86 6.25
N ASN A 97 -2.33 -4.74 5.27
CA ASN A 97 -1.22 -4.88 4.34
C ASN A 97 -1.78 -4.73 2.94
N LEU A 98 -1.21 -3.81 2.19
CA LEU A 98 -1.60 -3.57 0.81
C LEU A 98 -0.44 -3.91 -0.10
N LYS A 99 -0.73 -4.62 -1.17
CA LYS A 99 0.28 -4.94 -2.18
C LYS A 99 -0.09 -4.28 -3.47
N GLY A 100 0.78 -3.42 -3.96
CA GLY A 100 0.54 -2.68 -5.19
C GLY A 100 1.01 -3.46 -6.39
N MET A 101 0.11 -3.64 -7.35
CA MET A 101 0.41 -4.40 -8.55
C MET A 101 0.55 -3.51 -9.77
N LYS A 102 -0.22 -2.44 -9.82
CA LYS A 102 -0.22 -1.57 -10.99
C LYS A 102 -0.72 -0.20 -10.61
N GLY A 103 -0.07 0.83 -11.13
CA GLY A 103 -0.58 2.18 -11.03
C GLY A 103 -0.17 2.98 -9.82
N MET A 104 0.70 2.45 -8.97
CA MET A 104 1.16 3.16 -7.79
C MET A 104 2.68 3.07 -7.67
N ALA A 105 3.24 3.97 -6.87
CA ALA A 105 4.68 4.03 -6.69
C ALA A 105 5.20 3.05 -5.65
N TRP A 106 4.31 2.46 -4.86
CA TRP A 106 4.69 1.53 -3.81
C TRP A 106 4.35 0.11 -4.23
N LYS A 107 5.10 -0.83 -3.72
CA LYS A 107 4.81 -2.26 -3.92
C LYS A 107 4.12 -2.87 -2.74
N GLU A 108 4.37 -2.34 -1.56
CA GLU A 108 3.75 -2.88 -0.37
C GLU A 108 3.67 -1.80 0.70
N LEU A 109 2.52 -1.75 1.35
CA LEU A 109 2.31 -0.85 2.47
C LEU A 109 1.74 -1.65 3.62
N SER A 110 2.36 -1.54 4.79
CA SER A 110 1.86 -2.15 6.01
C SER A 110 1.67 -1.06 7.03
N PHE A 111 0.50 -0.97 7.60
CA PHE A 111 0.24 0.08 8.58
C PHE A 111 -0.76 -0.37 9.60
N THR A 112 -0.68 0.24 10.78
CA THR A 112 -1.59 -0.03 11.87
C THR A 112 -2.88 0.75 11.63
N VAL A 113 -4.00 0.08 11.81
CA VAL A 113 -5.31 0.69 11.60
C VAL A 113 -6.06 0.70 12.90
N LYS A 114 -6.50 1.88 13.29
CA LYS A 114 -7.35 2.03 14.47
C LYS A 114 -8.80 2.06 14.00
N LYS A 115 -9.65 1.41 14.77
CA LYS A 115 -11.06 1.32 14.44
C LYS A 115 -11.67 2.71 14.31
N ASN A 116 -12.44 2.89 13.26
CA ASN A 116 -13.15 4.14 12.98
C ASN A 116 -12.27 5.32 12.66
N LYS A 117 -10.99 5.09 12.41
CA LYS A 117 -10.09 6.12 11.89
C LYS A 117 -9.97 5.95 10.41
N LYS A 118 -9.66 7.02 9.72
CA LYS A 118 -9.60 7.02 8.27
C LYS A 118 -8.16 7.16 7.79
N TYR A 119 -7.86 6.43 6.74
CA TYR A 119 -6.51 6.40 6.15
C TYR A 119 -6.65 6.62 4.66
N GLU A 120 -5.92 7.60 4.16
CA GLU A 120 -5.99 7.94 2.75
C GLU A 120 -4.86 7.23 2.00
N VAL A 121 -5.23 6.50 0.97
CA VAL A 121 -4.27 5.77 0.13
C VAL A 121 -4.28 6.39 -1.25
N THR A 122 -3.09 6.72 -1.73
CA THR A 122 -2.92 7.29 -3.06
C THR A 122 -1.80 6.56 -3.76
N LYS A 123 -1.49 6.99 -4.97
CA LYS A 123 -0.39 6.39 -5.72
C LYS A 123 0.95 6.55 -5.00
N SER A 124 1.03 7.47 -4.05
CA SER A 124 2.27 7.77 -3.36
C SER A 124 2.42 7.09 -2.01
N GLY A 125 1.34 6.58 -1.44
CA GLY A 125 1.43 5.93 -0.14
C GLY A 125 0.17 6.09 0.66
N VAL A 126 0.29 5.98 1.98
CA VAL A 126 -0.85 6.04 2.89
C VAL A 126 -0.56 7.04 4.00
N LYS A 127 -1.61 7.69 4.46
CA LYS A 127 -1.51 8.58 5.62
C LYS A 127 -2.84 8.57 6.36
N GLN A 128 -2.76 8.76 7.67
CA GLN A 128 -3.97 8.89 8.48
C GLN A 128 -4.51 10.31 8.32
N ILE A 129 -5.82 10.42 8.17
CA ILE A 129 -6.45 11.72 8.00
C ILE A 129 -7.45 12.01 9.11
#